data_8a282ba8e88cd451a27cac7e2406ed3f
#
_entry.id   8a282ba8e88cd451a27cac7e2406ed3f
#
_cell.length_a   1.000
_cell.length_b   1.000
_cell.length_c   1.000
_cell.angle_alpha   90.00
_cell.angle_beta   90.00
_cell.angle_gamma   90.00
#
_symmetry.space_group_name_H-M   'P 1'
#
loop_
_entity.id
_entity.type
_entity.pdbx_description
1 polymer ?
#
loop_
_entity_poly.entity_id
_entity_poly.type
_entity_poly.pdbx_seq_one_letter_code
_entity_poly.pdbx_strand_id
1 'polypeptide(L)'
;MERAEQAVNFKHNGNNCCQAVMMAYADKLDISEQQIRRIGATFGAGMGCFESTCGSLCGAQMVLGMTGGSMRSAKLLVEGFRSRAGGSTICRELKGIGTGYMLCSCDDCVRYASECLDNLIGK
;
A
#
# COMPACT_ATOMS: atom_id res chain seq x y z
N MET A 1 3.57 -14.36 -11.65
CA MET A 1 3.45 -14.00 -10.23
C MET A 1 2.37 -12.97 -10.05
N GLU A 2 1.48 -13.17 -9.10
CA GLU A 2 0.44 -12.18 -8.78
C GLU A 2 1.07 -10.86 -8.35
N ARG A 3 0.38 -9.75 -8.65
CA ARG A 3 0.90 -8.41 -8.29
C ARG A 3 1.12 -8.26 -6.79
N ALA A 4 0.24 -8.84 -5.97
CA ALA A 4 0.41 -8.80 -4.53
C ALA A 4 1.73 -9.44 -4.09
N GLU A 5 2.10 -10.56 -4.68
CA GLU A 5 3.37 -11.22 -4.35
C GLU A 5 4.57 -10.49 -4.94
N GLN A 6 4.40 -9.86 -6.10
CA GLN A 6 5.42 -8.97 -6.66
C GLN A 6 5.68 -7.81 -5.71
N ALA A 7 4.63 -7.22 -5.16
CA ALA A 7 4.75 -6.11 -4.21
C ALA A 7 5.50 -6.54 -2.95
N VAL A 8 5.18 -7.72 -2.41
CA VAL A 8 5.91 -8.26 -1.24
C VAL A 8 7.39 -8.44 -1.58
N ASN A 9 7.69 -8.95 -2.77
CA ASN A 9 9.08 -9.11 -3.21
C ASN A 9 9.79 -7.75 -3.31
N PHE A 10 9.15 -6.73 -3.84
CA PHE A 10 9.74 -5.39 -3.90
C PHE A 10 10.03 -4.86 -2.50
N LYS A 11 9.14 -5.10 -1.55
CA LYS A 11 9.37 -4.69 -0.17
C LYS A 11 10.62 -5.36 0.42
N HIS A 12 10.85 -6.62 0.11
CA HIS A 12 12.02 -7.35 0.60
C HIS A 12 13.31 -6.97 -0.15
N ASN A 13 13.22 -6.17 -1.20
CA ASN A 13 14.36 -5.79 -2.03
C ASN A 13 14.61 -4.28 -2.02
N GLY A 14 14.57 -3.67 -0.84
CA GLY A 14 15.00 -2.30 -0.65
C GLY A 14 13.95 -1.22 -0.82
N ASN A 15 12.68 -1.60 -0.90
CA ASN A 15 11.57 -0.63 -1.02
C ASN A 15 10.78 -0.58 0.29
N ASN A 16 10.24 0.59 0.64
CA ASN A 16 9.29 0.69 1.73
C ASN A 16 7.91 0.21 1.25
N CYS A 17 6.93 0.16 2.14
CA CYS A 17 5.60 -0.37 1.80
C CYS A 17 4.93 0.40 0.66
N CYS A 18 5.06 1.72 0.65
CA CYS A 18 4.47 2.56 -0.40
C CYS A 18 5.14 2.30 -1.74
N GLN A 19 6.47 2.35 -1.78
CA GLN A 19 7.24 2.07 -2.98
C GLN A 19 6.96 0.67 -3.52
N ALA A 20 6.87 -0.31 -2.64
CA ALA A 20 6.67 -1.70 -3.01
C ALA A 20 5.36 -1.89 -3.78
N VAL A 21 4.26 -1.34 -3.28
CA VAL A 21 2.98 -1.43 -3.97
C VAL A 21 3.05 -0.71 -5.32
N MET A 22 3.59 0.51 -5.35
CA MET A 22 3.68 1.28 -6.59
C MET A 22 4.54 0.57 -7.64
N MET A 23 5.67 -0.02 -7.22
CA MET A 23 6.56 -0.74 -8.13
C MET A 23 5.89 -1.95 -8.77
N ALA A 24 5.01 -2.62 -8.05
CA ALA A 24 4.28 -3.77 -8.59
C ALA A 24 3.33 -3.37 -9.72
N TYR A 25 2.98 -2.08 -9.81
CA TYR A 25 2.08 -1.54 -10.84
C TYR A 25 2.80 -0.60 -11.81
N ALA A 26 4.13 -0.65 -11.83
CA ALA A 26 4.94 0.27 -12.67
C ALA A 26 4.51 0.25 -14.15
N ASP A 27 4.09 -0.90 -14.66
CA ASP A 27 3.64 -1.05 -16.04
C ASP A 27 2.34 -0.29 -16.33
N LYS A 28 1.58 0.08 -15.30
CA LYS A 28 0.33 0.84 -15.43
C LYS A 28 0.51 2.33 -15.15
N LEU A 29 1.70 2.72 -14.70
CA LEU A 29 1.99 4.10 -14.33
C LEU A 29 2.82 4.76 -15.44
N ASP A 30 2.48 6.01 -15.77
CA ASP A 30 3.15 6.75 -16.83
C ASP A 30 4.32 7.57 -16.29
N ILE A 31 5.12 6.95 -15.43
CA ILE A 31 6.31 7.54 -14.83
C ILE A 31 7.39 6.46 -14.71
N SER A 32 8.64 6.89 -14.55
CA SER A 32 9.77 5.96 -14.44
C SER A 32 9.81 5.29 -13.06
N GLU A 33 10.52 4.17 -12.97
CA GLU A 33 10.74 3.49 -11.69
C GLU A 33 11.47 4.40 -10.71
N GLN A 34 12.41 5.21 -11.20
CA GLN A 34 13.11 6.17 -10.35
C GLN A 34 12.14 7.18 -9.76
N GLN A 35 11.21 7.70 -10.56
CA GLN A 35 10.18 8.63 -10.09
C GLN A 35 9.27 7.97 -9.07
N ILE A 36 8.88 6.72 -9.29
CA ILE A 36 8.08 5.95 -8.33
C ILE A 36 8.79 5.89 -6.99
N ARG A 37 10.07 5.53 -6.97
CA ARG A 37 10.84 5.43 -5.73
C ARG A 37 10.96 6.77 -5.02
N ARG A 38 11.11 7.86 -5.78
CA ARG A 38 11.21 9.20 -5.20
C ARG A 38 9.89 9.66 -4.61
N ILE A 39 8.78 9.43 -5.31
CA ILE A 39 7.44 9.81 -4.82
C ILE A 39 7.11 9.05 -3.53
N GLY A 40 7.40 7.76 -3.49
CA GLY A 40 7.05 6.92 -2.35
C GLY A 40 8.05 6.95 -1.19
N ALA A 41 9.18 7.64 -1.36
CA ALA A 41 10.32 7.53 -0.43
C ALA A 41 9.98 7.92 1.01
N THR A 42 9.07 8.85 1.23
CA THR A 42 8.74 9.36 2.57
C THR A 42 7.39 8.90 3.10
N PHE A 43 6.71 8.00 2.38
CA PHE A 43 5.39 7.50 2.79
C PHE A 43 5.44 6.16 3.52
N GLY A 44 6.61 5.56 3.66
CA GLY A 44 6.77 4.34 4.44
C GLY A 44 6.69 4.61 5.93
N ALA A 45 6.47 3.55 6.72
CA ALA A 45 6.41 3.65 8.19
C ALA A 45 5.41 4.70 8.66
N GLY A 46 4.20 4.70 8.07
CA GLY A 46 3.15 5.66 8.46
C GLY A 46 3.60 7.10 8.30
N MET A 47 4.17 7.42 7.13
CA MET A 47 4.72 8.75 6.78
C MET A 47 5.87 9.15 7.71
N GLY A 48 6.68 8.17 8.10
CA GLY A 48 7.90 8.38 8.89
C GLY A 48 7.70 8.45 10.39
N CYS A 49 6.46 8.48 10.86
CA CYS A 49 6.19 8.65 12.29
C CYS A 49 5.32 7.54 12.91
N PHE A 50 4.94 6.55 12.11
CA PHE A 50 4.05 5.44 12.47
C PHE A 50 2.63 5.87 12.86
N GLU A 51 2.33 7.15 12.88
CA GLU A 51 1.03 7.66 13.34
C GLU A 51 0.05 7.92 12.20
N SER A 52 0.53 7.86 10.95
CA SER A 52 -0.30 8.14 9.78
C SER A 52 -0.72 6.85 9.09
N THR A 53 -1.42 6.99 7.96
CA THR A 53 -1.93 5.87 7.17
C THR A 53 -0.80 4.94 6.74
N CYS A 54 -1.07 3.64 6.74
CA CYS A 54 -0.15 2.62 6.29
C CYS A 54 0.37 2.95 4.89
N GLY A 55 1.70 2.85 4.70
CA GLY A 55 2.34 3.17 3.42
C GLY A 55 1.84 2.34 2.26
N SER A 56 1.49 1.08 2.48
CA SER A 56 0.97 0.22 1.42
C SER A 56 -0.38 0.74 0.91
N LEU A 57 -1.23 1.23 1.80
CA LEU A 57 -2.51 1.83 1.40
C LEU A 57 -2.27 3.16 0.66
N CYS A 58 -1.31 3.97 1.12
CA CYS A 58 -0.93 5.20 0.43
C CYS A 58 -0.48 4.91 -1.00
N GLY A 59 0.38 3.92 -1.19
CA GLY A 59 0.85 3.52 -2.52
C GLY A 59 -0.28 3.04 -3.41
N ALA A 60 -1.18 2.24 -2.86
CA ALA A 60 -2.35 1.75 -3.60
C ALA A 60 -3.25 2.91 -4.04
N GLN A 61 -3.46 3.92 -3.16
CA GLN A 61 -4.25 5.09 -3.51
C GLN A 61 -3.60 5.90 -4.65
N MET A 62 -2.28 6.02 -4.63
CA MET A 62 -1.57 6.72 -5.70
C MET A 62 -1.75 6.00 -7.04
N VAL A 63 -1.60 4.68 -7.05
CA VAL A 63 -1.82 3.88 -8.27
C VAL A 63 -3.27 4.04 -8.74
N LEU A 64 -4.22 3.96 -7.81
CA LEU A 64 -5.63 4.11 -8.14
C LEU A 64 -5.91 5.45 -8.82
N GLY A 65 -5.38 6.54 -8.26
CA GLY A 65 -5.54 7.87 -8.84
C GLY A 65 -4.94 7.98 -10.23
N MET A 66 -3.73 7.45 -10.41
CA MET A 66 -3.03 7.51 -11.70
C MET A 66 -3.67 6.63 -12.77
N THR A 67 -4.50 5.67 -12.39
CA THR A 67 -5.20 4.79 -13.32
C THR A 67 -6.67 5.16 -13.49
N GLY A 68 -7.04 6.38 -13.12
CA GLY A 68 -8.39 6.90 -13.38
C GLY A 68 -9.38 6.74 -12.24
N GLY A 69 -8.90 6.43 -11.03
CA GLY A 69 -9.77 6.28 -9.87
C GLY A 69 -10.40 7.58 -9.42
N SER A 70 -11.47 7.45 -8.66
CA SER A 70 -12.25 8.56 -8.11
C SER A 70 -12.27 8.49 -6.58
N MET A 71 -12.84 9.51 -5.94
CA MET A 71 -13.02 9.47 -4.48
C MET A 71 -13.90 8.30 -4.06
N ARG A 72 -14.86 7.91 -4.89
CA ARG A 72 -15.71 6.75 -4.61
C ARG A 72 -14.86 5.45 -4.58
N SER A 73 -14.00 5.24 -5.57
CA SER A 73 -13.14 4.06 -5.60
C SER A 73 -12.08 4.13 -4.50
N ALA A 74 -11.60 5.32 -4.15
CA ALA A 74 -10.68 5.51 -3.03
C ALA A 74 -11.30 5.04 -1.72
N LYS A 75 -12.59 5.36 -1.50
CA LYS A 75 -13.31 4.91 -0.31
C LYS A 75 -13.44 3.39 -0.27
N LEU A 76 -13.76 2.78 -1.42
CA LEU A 76 -13.87 1.33 -1.51
C LEU A 76 -12.52 0.65 -1.22
N LEU A 77 -11.43 1.24 -1.67
CA LEU A 77 -10.08 0.73 -1.39
C LEU A 77 -9.80 0.75 0.12
N VAL A 78 -10.09 1.87 0.78
CA VAL A 78 -9.89 2.00 2.23
C VAL A 78 -10.73 0.98 2.98
N GLU A 79 -12.00 0.82 2.63
CA GLU A 79 -12.90 -0.11 3.30
C GLU A 79 -12.44 -1.56 3.12
N GLY A 80 -12.05 -1.92 1.90
CA GLY A 80 -11.55 -3.27 1.61
C GLY A 80 -10.27 -3.57 2.37
N PHE A 81 -9.34 -2.64 2.38
CA PHE A 81 -8.08 -2.79 3.12
C PHE A 81 -8.34 -2.92 4.62
N ARG A 82 -9.13 -2.01 5.20
CA ARG A 82 -9.45 -2.03 6.63
C ARG A 82 -10.06 -3.37 7.05
N SER A 83 -11.00 -3.86 6.26
CA SER A 83 -11.68 -5.13 6.52
C SER A 83 -10.69 -6.31 6.59
N ARG A 84 -9.68 -6.31 5.73
CA ARG A 84 -8.70 -7.40 5.68
C ARG A 84 -7.56 -7.23 6.67
N ALA A 85 -7.26 -5.99 7.04
CA ALA A 85 -6.10 -5.67 7.88
C ALA A 85 -6.41 -5.62 9.38
N GLY A 86 -7.57 -6.09 9.79
CA GLY A 86 -7.91 -6.16 11.21
C GLY A 86 -8.63 -4.93 11.76
N GLY A 87 -9.13 -4.05 10.88
CA GLY A 87 -10.00 -2.94 11.28
C GLY A 87 -9.33 -1.58 11.35
N SER A 88 -8.05 -1.47 11.01
CA SER A 88 -7.35 -0.19 11.04
C SER A 88 -6.66 0.12 9.72
N THR A 89 -6.35 1.39 9.50
CA THR A 89 -5.52 1.88 8.40
C THR A 89 -4.28 2.59 8.93
N ILE A 90 -4.14 2.74 10.23
CA ILE A 90 -3.06 3.52 10.86
C ILE A 90 -1.87 2.62 11.14
N CYS A 91 -0.68 3.04 10.67
CA CYS A 91 0.52 2.23 10.73
C CYS A 91 0.80 1.67 12.13
N ARG A 92 0.81 2.54 13.16
CA ARG A 92 1.14 2.09 14.51
C ARG A 92 0.12 1.08 15.06
N GLU A 93 -1.16 1.24 14.70
CA GLU A 93 -2.20 0.31 15.14
C GLU A 93 -2.04 -1.05 14.47
N LEU A 94 -1.76 -1.04 13.18
CA LEU A 94 -1.53 -2.28 12.42
C LEU A 94 -0.32 -3.04 12.95
N LYS A 95 0.74 -2.33 13.28
CA LYS A 95 1.99 -2.94 13.79
C LYS A 95 1.93 -3.30 15.27
N GLY A 96 0.96 -2.78 16.01
CA GLY A 96 0.84 -3.03 17.44
C GLY A 96 1.80 -2.22 18.27
N ILE A 97 2.25 -1.07 17.78
CA ILE A 97 3.13 -0.17 18.53
C ILE A 97 2.29 0.52 19.61
N GLY A 98 2.68 0.32 20.86
CA GLY A 98 1.97 0.88 22.01
C GLY A 98 0.82 0.01 22.51
N THR A 99 0.29 -0.90 21.70
CA THR A 99 -0.76 -1.84 22.12
C THR A 99 -0.20 -3.21 22.46
N GLY A 100 0.96 -3.55 21.89
CA GLY A 100 1.55 -4.89 22.02
C GLY A 100 0.85 -5.96 21.21
N TYR A 101 -0.11 -5.58 20.35
CA TYR A 101 -0.90 -6.52 19.57
C TYR A 101 -0.89 -6.13 18.10
N MET A 102 -0.18 -6.89 17.26
CA MET A 102 -0.11 -6.66 15.82
C MET A 102 -1.40 -7.09 15.14
N LEU A 103 -2.08 -6.17 14.47
CA LEU A 103 -3.29 -6.48 13.70
C LEU A 103 -2.96 -7.07 12.33
N CYS A 104 -1.89 -6.57 11.70
CA CYS A 104 -1.53 -6.98 10.34
C CYS A 104 -0.04 -6.76 10.12
N SER A 105 0.67 -7.77 9.64
CA SER A 105 2.10 -7.65 9.34
C SER A 105 2.30 -6.70 8.16
N CYS A 106 3.51 -6.11 8.04
CA CYS A 106 3.84 -5.25 6.91
C CYS A 106 3.67 -5.97 5.58
N ASP A 107 4.11 -7.23 5.50
CA ASP A 107 3.96 -8.01 4.27
C ASP A 107 2.49 -8.23 3.92
N ASP A 108 1.65 -8.53 4.91
CA ASP A 108 0.23 -8.72 4.68
C ASP A 108 -0.45 -7.40 4.33
N CYS A 109 -0.02 -6.27 4.90
CA CYS A 109 -0.54 -4.96 4.52
C CYS A 109 -0.26 -4.68 3.03
N VAL A 110 0.96 -4.96 2.58
CA VAL A 110 1.35 -4.81 1.18
C VAL A 110 0.50 -5.73 0.29
N ARG A 111 0.34 -6.96 0.71
CA ARG A 111 -0.45 -7.96 -0.03
C ARG A 111 -1.90 -7.55 -0.15
N TYR A 112 -2.53 -7.17 0.96
CA TYR A 112 -3.96 -6.81 0.97
C TYR A 112 -4.23 -5.52 0.22
N ALA A 113 -3.37 -4.51 0.34
CA ALA A 113 -3.51 -3.27 -0.41
C ALA A 113 -3.49 -3.56 -1.92
N SER A 114 -2.57 -4.40 -2.35
CA SER A 114 -2.44 -4.77 -3.77
C SER A 114 -3.64 -5.56 -4.26
N GLU A 115 -4.12 -6.53 -3.48
CA GLU A 115 -5.28 -7.34 -3.87
C GLU A 115 -6.55 -6.51 -3.95
N CYS A 116 -6.75 -5.60 -2.99
CA CYS A 116 -7.91 -4.70 -3.02
C CYS A 116 -7.83 -3.75 -4.21
N LEU A 117 -6.63 -3.28 -4.54
CA LEU A 117 -6.42 -2.42 -5.71
C LEU A 117 -6.75 -3.17 -7.01
N ASP A 118 -6.29 -4.42 -7.15
CA ASP A 118 -6.60 -5.25 -8.32
C ASP A 118 -8.11 -5.38 -8.55
N ASN A 119 -8.87 -5.52 -7.48
CA ASN A 119 -10.32 -5.64 -7.57
C ASN A 119 -10.99 -4.38 -8.12
N LEU A 120 -10.33 -3.23 -7.99
CA LEU A 120 -10.88 -1.94 -8.41
C LEU A 120 -10.43 -1.52 -9.80
N ILE A 121 -9.19 -1.88 -10.21
CA ILE A 121 -8.66 -1.43 -11.50
C ILE A 121 -8.55 -2.54 -12.53
N GLY A 122 -8.78 -3.78 -12.12
CA GLY A 122 -8.53 -4.94 -12.97
C GLY A 122 -7.07 -5.35 -12.96
N LYS A 123 -6.79 -6.58 -13.26
CA LYS A 123 -5.43 -7.13 -13.22
C LYS A 123 -4.59 -6.85 -14.46
#